data_e2eee7919ea64f04de80f93653c54f12
#
_entry.id   e2eee7919ea64f04de80f93653c54f12
#
_cell.length_a   1.000
_cell.length_b   1.000
_cell.length_c   1.000
_cell.angle_alpha   90.00
_cell.angle_beta   90.00
_cell.angle_gamma   90.00
#
_symmetry.space_group_name_H-M   'P 1'
#
loop_
_entity.id
_entity.type
_entity.pdbx_description
1 polymer ?
#
loop_
_entity_poly.entity_id
_entity_poly.type
_entity_poly.pdbx_seq_one_letter_code
_entity_poly.pdbx_strand_id
1 'polypeptide(L)'
;MAEKCSAVFMDRDGTINEEVSFLNRMEQLKLYPQSGEAIRLINAAGMKAVVVSNQSGIARGYFTEDFVRSVHDRINELLGAEGARIDGFYVCPHHPIHGQGIYKQDCDCRKPKPGMLLQAAREMNIDLARSYMVGDMLRDVQTGKNAGAKGILVKTGYGVNVIRTDMPAYIAGDILEAVQWILKDRKKE
;
A
#
# COMPACT_ATOMS: atom_id res chain seq x y z
N MET A 1 14.23 -23.91 -8.47
CA MET A 1 13.90 -22.50 -8.26
C MET A 1 12.91 -22.42 -7.12
N ALA A 2 13.07 -21.49 -6.18
CA ALA A 2 12.09 -21.32 -5.10
C ALA A 2 10.73 -20.92 -5.69
N GLU A 3 9.65 -21.50 -5.16
CA GLU A 3 8.29 -21.17 -5.58
C GLU A 3 8.00 -19.70 -5.28
N LYS A 4 7.35 -19.00 -6.24
CA LYS A 4 6.97 -17.61 -6.05
C LYS A 4 5.81 -17.52 -5.07
N CYS A 5 5.88 -16.56 -4.14
CA CYS A 5 4.77 -16.25 -3.22
C CYS A 5 3.83 -15.19 -3.82
N SER A 6 2.60 -15.14 -3.34
CA SER A 6 1.68 -14.03 -3.62
C SER A 6 1.79 -12.94 -2.56
N ALA A 7 1.33 -11.73 -2.88
CA ALA A 7 1.34 -10.59 -1.98
C ALA A 7 0.03 -9.80 -2.00
N VAL A 8 -0.24 -9.12 -0.89
CA VAL A 8 -1.15 -7.98 -0.84
C VAL A 8 -0.32 -6.72 -0.68
N PHE A 9 -0.24 -5.95 -1.75
CA PHE A 9 0.30 -4.59 -1.73
C PHE A 9 -0.76 -3.64 -1.21
N MET A 10 -0.38 -2.71 -0.35
CA MET A 10 -1.33 -1.78 0.28
C MET A 10 -0.79 -0.36 0.22
N ASP A 11 -1.62 0.61 -0.10
CA ASP A 11 -1.27 2.00 0.23
C ASP A 11 -1.22 2.16 1.75
N ARG A 12 -0.56 3.20 2.21
CA ARG A 12 -0.42 3.51 3.63
C ARG A 12 -1.56 4.41 4.11
N ASP A 13 -1.50 5.68 3.68
CA ASP A 13 -2.43 6.72 4.11
C ASP A 13 -3.80 6.52 3.45
N GLY A 14 -4.87 6.55 4.23
CA GLY A 14 -6.22 6.27 3.76
C GLY A 14 -6.56 4.77 3.61
N THR A 15 -5.59 3.88 3.80
CA THR A 15 -5.78 2.42 3.64
C THR A 15 -5.44 1.66 4.92
N ILE A 16 -4.22 1.81 5.47
CA ILE A 16 -3.77 1.20 6.73
C ILE A 16 -3.96 2.17 7.89
N ASN A 17 -3.65 3.45 7.69
CA ASN A 17 -3.85 4.52 8.65
C ASN A 17 -4.74 5.62 8.10
N GLU A 18 -5.30 6.44 9.01
CA GLU A 18 -6.12 7.59 8.65
C GLU A 18 -5.37 8.53 7.71
N GLU A 19 -6.10 9.09 6.72
CA GLU A 19 -5.57 10.09 5.80
C GLU A 19 -5.57 11.47 6.46
N VAL A 20 -4.40 12.10 6.49
CA VAL A 20 -4.19 13.43 7.09
C VAL A 20 -3.45 14.38 6.15
N SER A 21 -3.56 14.16 4.83
CA SER A 21 -2.88 14.87 3.73
C SER A 21 -1.34 14.71 3.74
N PHE A 22 -0.68 15.14 4.79
CA PHE A 22 0.76 14.96 5.01
C PHE A 22 1.00 14.63 6.48
N LEU A 23 1.25 13.34 6.77
CA LEU A 23 1.64 12.89 8.08
C LEU A 23 3.08 13.36 8.34
N ASN A 24 3.24 14.43 9.11
CA ASN A 24 4.52 15.07 9.41
C ASN A 24 4.86 15.13 10.91
N ARG A 25 4.01 14.56 11.75
CA ARG A 25 4.20 14.38 13.20
C ARG A 25 3.69 13.01 13.60
N MET A 26 4.39 12.34 14.52
CA MET A 26 4.07 10.97 14.93
C MET A 26 2.69 10.84 15.58
N GLU A 27 2.22 11.89 16.27
CA GLU A 27 0.92 11.93 16.94
C GLU A 27 -0.26 11.85 15.98
N GLN A 28 -0.02 12.15 14.69
CA GLN A 28 -1.03 12.04 13.63
C GLN A 28 -1.21 10.60 13.13
N LEU A 29 -0.27 9.70 13.44
CA LEU A 29 -0.37 8.31 13.03
C LEU A 29 -1.45 7.60 13.84
N LYS A 30 -2.53 7.24 13.15
CA LYS A 30 -3.62 6.43 13.70
C LYS A 30 -3.96 5.32 12.72
N LEU A 31 -3.72 4.08 13.11
CA LEU A 31 -4.16 2.93 12.31
C LEU A 31 -5.69 2.85 12.31
N TYR A 32 -6.26 2.42 11.17
CA TYR A 32 -7.66 2.01 11.17
C TYR A 32 -7.83 0.78 12.08
N PRO A 33 -8.91 0.68 12.85
CA PRO A 33 -9.12 -0.41 13.82
C PRO A 33 -9.03 -1.82 13.20
N GLN A 34 -9.36 -1.93 11.91
CA GLN A 34 -9.36 -3.20 11.19
C GLN A 34 -8.00 -3.61 10.62
N SER A 35 -6.98 -2.71 10.66
CA SER A 35 -5.71 -2.93 9.97
C SER A 35 -4.91 -4.09 10.54
N GLY A 36 -4.87 -4.23 11.87
CA GLY A 36 -4.17 -5.33 12.53
C GLY A 36 -4.74 -6.69 12.14
N GLU A 37 -6.06 -6.86 12.22
CA GLU A 37 -6.72 -8.10 11.82
C GLU A 37 -6.52 -8.40 10.33
N ALA A 38 -6.69 -7.43 9.46
CA ALA A 38 -6.51 -7.59 8.02
C ALA A 38 -5.11 -8.10 7.68
N ILE A 39 -4.06 -7.45 8.25
CA ILE A 39 -2.67 -7.82 7.98
C ILE A 39 -2.34 -9.19 8.59
N ARG A 40 -2.85 -9.49 9.78
CA ARG A 40 -2.70 -10.82 10.39
C ARG A 40 -3.30 -11.93 9.50
N LEU A 41 -4.45 -11.68 8.87
CA LEU A 41 -5.06 -12.63 7.92
C LEU A 41 -4.19 -12.83 6.67
N ILE A 42 -3.57 -11.77 6.12
CA ILE A 42 -2.62 -11.87 5.02
C ILE A 42 -1.44 -12.75 5.42
N ASN A 43 -0.84 -12.49 6.59
CA ASN A 43 0.28 -13.27 7.12
C ASN A 43 -0.09 -14.75 7.33
N ALA A 44 -1.26 -15.02 7.93
CA ALA A 44 -1.75 -16.37 8.18
C ALA A 44 -2.03 -17.16 6.89
N ALA A 45 -2.37 -16.47 5.80
CA ALA A 45 -2.57 -17.06 4.47
C ALA A 45 -1.25 -17.36 3.72
N GLY A 46 -0.09 -17.06 4.33
CA GLY A 46 1.22 -17.22 3.70
C GLY A 46 1.51 -16.22 2.58
N MET A 47 0.73 -15.13 2.51
CA MET A 47 0.95 -14.03 1.56
C MET A 47 1.89 -12.99 2.18
N LYS A 48 2.63 -12.28 1.32
CA LYS A 48 3.42 -11.12 1.76
C LYS A 48 2.52 -9.91 1.97
N ALA A 49 2.65 -9.23 3.10
CA ALA A 49 2.04 -7.94 3.37
C ALA A 49 3.05 -6.82 3.03
N VAL A 50 2.80 -6.03 2.00
CA VAL A 50 3.75 -5.05 1.47
C VAL A 50 3.10 -3.68 1.37
N VAL A 51 3.72 -2.67 1.95
CA VAL A 51 3.26 -1.27 1.84
C VAL A 51 3.97 -0.57 0.68
N VAL A 52 3.19 0.14 -0.16
CA VAL A 52 3.70 0.92 -1.30
C VAL A 52 3.07 2.31 -1.29
N SER A 53 3.84 3.33 -0.96
CA SER A 53 3.31 4.66 -0.68
C SER A 53 4.01 5.79 -1.42
N ASN A 54 3.22 6.74 -1.96
CA ASN A 54 3.73 7.99 -2.53
C ASN A 54 3.91 9.01 -1.40
N GLN A 55 5.15 9.31 -1.02
CA GLN A 55 5.49 10.23 0.05
C GLN A 55 6.13 11.53 -0.49
N SER A 56 5.39 12.25 -1.33
CA SER A 56 5.86 13.49 -1.95
C SER A 56 6.10 14.66 -0.97
N GLY A 57 5.73 14.52 0.29
CA GLY A 57 6.11 15.44 1.35
C GLY A 57 7.62 15.55 1.51
N ILE A 58 8.38 14.48 1.17
CA ILE A 58 9.84 14.51 1.13
C ILE A 58 10.31 15.50 0.05
N ALA A 59 9.82 15.37 -1.18
CA ALA A 59 10.16 16.29 -2.25
C ALA A 59 9.80 17.75 -1.92
N ARG A 60 8.73 17.96 -1.17
CA ARG A 60 8.23 19.28 -0.75
C ARG A 60 8.96 19.84 0.49
N GLY A 61 9.82 19.04 1.13
CA GLY A 61 10.52 19.44 2.36
C GLY A 61 9.65 19.50 3.61
N TYR A 62 8.50 18.82 3.62
CA TYR A 62 7.60 18.79 4.79
C TYR A 62 8.09 17.81 5.87
N PHE A 63 8.82 16.77 5.46
CA PHE A 63 9.45 15.77 6.32
C PHE A 63 10.56 15.05 5.56
N THR A 64 11.38 14.31 6.30
CA THR A 64 12.56 13.58 5.78
C THR A 64 12.23 12.12 5.52
N GLU A 65 13.12 11.41 4.79
CA GLU A 65 13.05 9.96 4.65
C GLU A 65 13.22 9.25 6.00
N ASP A 66 14.07 9.79 6.91
CA ASP A 66 14.24 9.25 8.26
C ASP A 66 12.94 9.30 9.07
N PHE A 67 12.20 10.41 8.95
CA PHE A 67 10.88 10.50 9.56
C PHE A 67 9.91 9.44 9.01
N VAL A 68 9.90 9.24 7.68
CA VAL A 68 9.05 8.20 7.08
C VAL A 68 9.45 6.81 7.56
N ARG A 69 10.76 6.52 7.71
CA ARG A 69 11.23 5.26 8.32
C ARG A 69 10.71 5.09 9.74
N SER A 70 10.82 6.13 10.57
CA SER A 70 10.30 6.10 11.96
C SER A 70 8.79 5.84 12.02
N VAL A 71 8.02 6.37 11.06
CA VAL A 71 6.58 6.08 10.93
C VAL A 71 6.36 4.60 10.60
N HIS A 72 7.15 4.02 9.71
CA HIS A 72 7.04 2.59 9.35
C HIS A 72 7.41 1.67 10.52
N ASP A 73 8.46 2.02 11.26
CA ASP A 73 8.86 1.28 12.47
C ASP A 73 7.72 1.30 13.51
N ARG A 74 7.10 2.47 13.68
CA ARG A 74 5.96 2.62 14.59
C ARG A 74 4.73 1.84 14.13
N ILE A 75 4.45 1.79 12.82
CA ILE A 75 3.39 0.94 12.26
C ILE A 75 3.65 -0.53 12.60
N ASN A 76 4.87 -1.02 12.35
CA ASN A 76 5.24 -2.41 12.66
C ASN A 76 5.17 -2.73 14.16
N GLU A 77 5.54 -1.77 15.03
CA GLU A 77 5.39 -1.93 16.48
C GLU A 77 3.92 -2.09 16.89
N LEU A 78 3.04 -1.21 16.38
CA LEU A 78 1.60 -1.25 16.67
C LEU A 78 0.96 -2.55 16.15
N LEU A 79 1.28 -2.94 14.92
CA LEU A 79 0.78 -4.18 14.32
C LEU A 79 1.33 -5.42 15.03
N GLY A 80 2.59 -5.38 15.49
CA GLY A 80 3.23 -6.47 16.23
C GLY A 80 2.51 -6.79 17.53
N ALA A 81 1.95 -5.77 18.21
CA ALA A 81 1.13 -5.95 19.41
C ALA A 81 -0.17 -6.75 19.11
N GLU A 82 -0.64 -6.76 17.85
CA GLU A 82 -1.79 -7.51 17.37
C GLU A 82 -1.41 -8.82 16.64
N GLY A 83 -0.13 -9.22 16.69
CA GLY A 83 0.38 -10.42 16.01
C GLY A 83 0.43 -10.31 14.49
N ALA A 84 0.48 -9.09 13.95
CA ALA A 84 0.56 -8.79 12.53
C ALA A 84 1.90 -8.13 12.19
N ARG A 85 2.34 -8.26 10.92
CA ARG A 85 3.59 -7.63 10.45
C ARG A 85 3.50 -7.24 8.98
N ILE A 86 4.19 -6.16 8.64
CA ILE A 86 4.49 -5.79 7.25
C ILE A 86 5.83 -6.43 6.87
N ASP A 87 5.88 -7.12 5.73
CA ASP A 87 7.10 -7.76 5.22
C ASP A 87 8.03 -6.77 4.52
N GLY A 88 7.51 -5.65 4.01
CA GLY A 88 8.31 -4.61 3.38
C GLY A 88 7.57 -3.31 3.14
N PHE A 89 8.33 -2.21 3.15
CA PHE A 89 7.85 -0.86 2.85
C PHE A 89 8.61 -0.30 1.65
N TYR A 90 7.88 0.14 0.63
CA TYR A 90 8.40 0.79 -0.56
C TYR A 90 7.82 2.20 -0.69
N VAL A 91 8.68 3.17 -0.88
CA VAL A 91 8.31 4.59 -0.86
C VAL A 91 8.78 5.27 -2.13
N CYS A 92 7.91 6.09 -2.71
CA CYS A 92 8.32 7.06 -3.70
C CYS A 92 8.42 8.45 -3.06
N PRO A 93 9.61 9.01 -2.90
CA PRO A 93 9.80 10.35 -2.33
C PRO A 93 9.63 11.46 -3.37
N HIS A 94 9.51 11.11 -4.65
CA HIS A 94 9.62 12.05 -5.77
C HIS A 94 8.29 12.74 -6.10
N HIS A 95 8.41 13.91 -6.75
CA HIS A 95 7.29 14.58 -7.41
C HIS A 95 7.75 15.25 -8.71
N PRO A 96 7.02 15.11 -9.84
CA PRO A 96 7.49 15.63 -11.13
C PRO A 96 7.49 17.16 -11.21
N ILE A 97 6.63 17.84 -10.44
CA ILE A 97 6.44 19.30 -10.52
C ILE A 97 6.96 19.98 -9.25
N HIS A 98 6.62 19.44 -8.06
CA HIS A 98 6.94 20.04 -6.78
C HIS A 98 8.22 19.46 -6.19
N GLY A 99 8.95 20.29 -5.44
CA GLY A 99 10.18 19.89 -4.77
C GLY A 99 11.42 20.46 -5.43
N GLN A 100 12.59 20.07 -4.90
CA GLN A 100 13.90 20.54 -5.33
C GLN A 100 14.91 19.38 -5.42
N GLY A 101 16.01 19.60 -6.13
CA GLY A 101 17.11 18.67 -6.22
C GLY A 101 16.70 17.30 -6.77
N ILE A 102 17.25 16.26 -6.17
CA ILE A 102 17.08 14.85 -6.60
C ILE A 102 15.65 14.35 -6.47
N TYR A 103 14.81 14.95 -5.64
CA TYR A 103 13.44 14.53 -5.44
C TYR A 103 12.44 15.14 -6.45
N LYS A 104 12.85 16.17 -7.20
CA LYS A 104 12.04 16.74 -8.29
C LYS A 104 12.33 16.01 -9.59
N GLN A 105 11.63 14.91 -9.81
CA GLN A 105 11.80 14.11 -11.03
C GLN A 105 10.54 13.30 -11.35
N ASP A 106 10.36 12.99 -12.62
CA ASP A 106 9.46 11.93 -13.08
C ASP A 106 10.19 10.59 -12.95
N CYS A 107 9.68 9.71 -12.11
CA CYS A 107 10.30 8.43 -11.78
C CYS A 107 9.34 7.27 -12.05
N ASP A 108 9.86 6.04 -12.13
CA ASP A 108 9.05 4.84 -12.35
C ASP A 108 8.39 4.31 -11.05
N CYS A 109 8.87 4.77 -9.87
CA CYS A 109 8.31 4.33 -8.59
C CYS A 109 7.00 5.03 -8.21
N ARG A 110 6.70 6.23 -8.75
CA ARG A 110 5.50 6.99 -8.36
C ARG A 110 4.23 6.39 -8.92
N LYS A 111 3.32 5.94 -8.05
CA LYS A 111 1.96 5.49 -8.43
C LYS A 111 1.25 6.56 -9.27
N PRO A 112 0.61 6.23 -10.43
CA PRO A 112 0.19 4.90 -10.85
C PRO A 112 1.23 4.06 -11.60
N LYS A 113 2.48 4.50 -11.72
CA LYS A 113 3.54 3.66 -12.31
C LYS A 113 3.86 2.48 -11.37
N PRO A 114 4.20 1.30 -11.92
CA PRO A 114 4.28 0.05 -11.15
C PRO A 114 5.63 -0.20 -10.46
N GLY A 115 6.57 0.74 -10.52
CA GLY A 115 7.98 0.50 -10.15
C GLY A 115 8.17 -0.07 -8.74
N MET A 116 7.42 0.41 -7.73
CA MET A 116 7.52 -0.13 -6.37
C MET A 116 7.06 -1.59 -6.27
N LEU A 117 5.97 -1.96 -6.97
CA LEU A 117 5.48 -3.35 -7.01
C LEU A 117 6.48 -4.26 -7.72
N LEU A 118 7.04 -3.80 -8.84
CA LEU A 118 8.04 -4.55 -9.60
C LEU A 118 9.34 -4.73 -8.80
N GLN A 119 9.75 -3.74 -8.02
CA GLN A 119 10.89 -3.82 -7.13
C GLN A 119 10.65 -4.87 -6.04
N ALA A 120 9.56 -4.77 -5.31
CA ALA A 120 9.19 -5.73 -4.28
C ALA A 120 9.08 -7.16 -4.83
N ALA A 121 8.51 -7.32 -6.03
CA ALA A 121 8.38 -8.62 -6.68
C ALA A 121 9.74 -9.28 -6.96
N ARG A 122 10.74 -8.50 -7.37
CA ARG A 122 12.11 -9.01 -7.57
C ARG A 122 12.79 -9.38 -6.24
N GLU A 123 12.68 -8.49 -5.24
CA GLU A 123 13.38 -8.65 -3.97
C GLU A 123 12.79 -9.77 -3.09
N MET A 124 11.48 -9.98 -3.17
CA MET A 124 10.76 -10.95 -2.33
C MET A 124 10.28 -12.19 -3.11
N ASN A 125 10.68 -12.36 -4.39
CA ASN A 125 10.23 -13.46 -5.25
C ASN A 125 8.68 -13.57 -5.32
N ILE A 126 8.00 -12.43 -5.56
CA ILE A 126 6.53 -12.35 -5.61
C ILE A 126 6.04 -12.62 -7.04
N ASP A 127 4.94 -13.37 -7.14
CA ASP A 127 4.14 -13.54 -8.36
C ASP A 127 3.06 -12.45 -8.41
N LEU A 128 3.25 -11.45 -9.28
CA LEU A 128 2.32 -10.33 -9.41
C LEU A 128 0.96 -10.75 -9.96
N ALA A 129 0.90 -11.76 -10.85
CA ALA A 129 -0.36 -12.23 -11.40
C ALA A 129 -1.28 -12.88 -10.34
N ARG A 130 -0.68 -13.39 -9.26
CA ARG A 130 -1.38 -13.97 -8.10
C ARG A 130 -1.46 -12.99 -6.91
N SER A 131 -1.23 -11.69 -7.17
CA SER A 131 -1.13 -10.65 -6.13
C SER A 131 -2.19 -9.57 -6.31
N TYR A 132 -2.34 -8.74 -5.27
CA TYR A 132 -3.39 -7.73 -5.19
C TYR A 132 -2.79 -6.39 -4.77
N MET A 133 -3.35 -5.29 -5.26
CA MET A 133 -3.06 -3.92 -4.80
C MET A 133 -4.32 -3.31 -4.22
N VAL A 134 -4.27 -2.95 -2.94
CA VAL A 134 -5.36 -2.32 -2.18
C VAL A 134 -5.01 -0.87 -1.91
N GLY A 135 -5.91 0.04 -2.21
CA GLY A 135 -5.72 1.46 -1.92
C GLY A 135 -7.03 2.23 -1.96
N ASP A 136 -7.00 3.45 -1.44
CA ASP A 136 -8.14 4.34 -1.35
C ASP A 136 -8.31 5.24 -2.59
N MET A 137 -7.38 5.17 -3.54
CA MET A 137 -7.44 5.97 -4.76
C MET A 137 -7.40 5.12 -6.03
N LEU A 138 -8.04 5.60 -7.09
CA LEU A 138 -8.00 4.92 -8.40
C LEU A 138 -6.58 4.76 -8.96
N ARG A 139 -5.65 5.64 -8.60
CA ARG A 139 -4.23 5.47 -8.97
C ARG A 139 -3.60 4.23 -8.35
N ASP A 140 -4.06 3.77 -7.19
CA ASP A 140 -3.57 2.54 -6.56
C ASP A 140 -4.07 1.33 -7.33
N VAL A 141 -5.35 1.31 -7.65
CA VAL A 141 -5.96 0.30 -8.53
C VAL A 141 -5.22 0.23 -9.86
N GLN A 142 -4.93 1.38 -10.48
CA GLN A 142 -4.19 1.46 -11.74
C GLN A 142 -2.75 0.95 -11.58
N THR A 143 -2.10 1.23 -10.44
CA THR A 143 -0.76 0.70 -10.13
C THR A 143 -0.75 -0.82 -10.13
N GLY A 144 -1.74 -1.45 -9.48
CA GLY A 144 -1.92 -2.89 -9.50
C GLY A 144 -2.06 -3.43 -10.91
N LYS A 145 -2.98 -2.86 -11.70
CA LYS A 145 -3.17 -3.25 -13.11
C LYS A 145 -1.90 -3.09 -13.95
N ASN A 146 -1.19 -1.99 -13.80
CA ASN A 146 0.06 -1.74 -14.53
C ASN A 146 1.17 -2.73 -14.16
N ALA A 147 1.12 -3.30 -12.96
CA ALA A 147 2.05 -4.34 -12.50
C ALA A 147 1.60 -5.77 -12.87
N GLY A 148 0.38 -5.95 -13.36
CA GLY A 148 -0.22 -7.27 -13.60
C GLY A 148 -0.91 -7.89 -12.39
N ALA A 149 -1.17 -7.10 -11.32
CA ALA A 149 -1.90 -7.51 -10.13
C ALA A 149 -3.37 -7.05 -10.18
N LYS A 150 -4.24 -7.69 -9.39
CA LYS A 150 -5.64 -7.26 -9.25
C LYS A 150 -5.73 -6.02 -8.35
N GLY A 151 -6.36 -4.94 -8.83
CA GLY A 151 -6.56 -3.71 -8.06
C GLY A 151 -7.87 -3.72 -7.29
N ILE A 152 -7.84 -3.34 -6.02
CA ILE A 152 -8.99 -3.24 -5.11
C ILE A 152 -9.04 -1.83 -4.54
N LEU A 153 -10.23 -1.23 -4.57
CA LEU A 153 -10.49 0.08 -3.97
C LEU A 153 -11.12 -0.11 -2.58
N VAL A 154 -10.63 0.62 -1.58
CA VAL A 154 -11.28 0.73 -0.28
C VAL A 154 -11.99 2.07 -0.14
N LYS A 155 -13.14 2.09 0.55
CA LYS A 155 -13.94 3.30 0.81
C LYS A 155 -13.55 4.02 2.10
N THR A 156 -12.28 3.88 2.50
CA THR A 156 -11.64 4.72 3.52
C THR A 156 -10.89 5.87 2.83
N GLY A 157 -10.33 6.80 3.58
CA GLY A 157 -9.55 7.89 3.03
C GLY A 157 -10.29 8.65 1.91
N TYR A 158 -9.64 8.84 0.77
CA TYR A 158 -10.23 9.48 -0.41
C TYR A 158 -11.23 8.58 -1.15
N GLY A 159 -11.21 7.27 -0.91
CA GLY A 159 -12.10 6.31 -1.58
C GLY A 159 -13.58 6.51 -1.26
N VAL A 160 -13.91 7.18 -0.16
CA VAL A 160 -15.28 7.56 0.20
C VAL A 160 -15.95 8.41 -0.89
N ASN A 161 -15.18 9.17 -1.65
CA ASN A 161 -15.66 10.08 -2.69
C ASN A 161 -15.83 9.40 -4.07
N VAL A 162 -15.42 8.14 -4.23
CA VAL A 162 -15.53 7.43 -5.51
C VAL A 162 -16.96 6.90 -5.67
N ILE A 163 -17.73 7.52 -6.58
CA ILE A 163 -19.17 7.25 -6.74
C ILE A 163 -19.41 6.00 -7.60
N ARG A 164 -18.77 5.90 -8.76
CA ARG A 164 -18.87 4.77 -9.69
C ARG A 164 -17.58 4.57 -10.47
N THR A 165 -17.16 3.31 -10.57
CA THR A 165 -16.04 2.90 -11.41
C THR A 165 -16.07 1.38 -11.59
N ASP A 166 -15.72 0.93 -12.77
CA ASP A 166 -15.52 -0.48 -13.13
C ASP A 166 -14.03 -0.87 -13.18
N MET A 167 -13.16 0.08 -12.81
CA MET A 167 -11.72 -0.13 -12.82
C MET A 167 -11.25 -1.18 -11.79
N PRO A 168 -11.70 -1.17 -10.50
CA PRO A 168 -11.29 -2.16 -9.52
C PRO A 168 -11.89 -3.53 -9.80
N ALA A 169 -11.14 -4.59 -9.44
CA ALA A 169 -11.68 -5.95 -9.38
C ALA A 169 -12.73 -6.11 -8.27
N TYR A 170 -12.59 -5.32 -7.20
CA TYR A 170 -13.53 -5.24 -6.09
C TYR A 170 -13.48 -3.87 -5.42
N ILE A 171 -14.62 -3.45 -4.85
CA ILE A 171 -14.71 -2.24 -4.01
C ILE A 171 -15.16 -2.71 -2.62
N ALA A 172 -14.30 -2.48 -1.63
CA ALA A 172 -14.52 -2.85 -0.24
C ALA A 172 -14.81 -1.61 0.63
N GLY A 173 -15.51 -1.79 1.75
CA GLY A 173 -15.72 -0.74 2.74
C GLY A 173 -14.42 -0.31 3.42
N ASP A 174 -13.57 -1.29 3.74
CA ASP A 174 -12.28 -1.09 4.41
C ASP A 174 -11.27 -2.18 4.02
N ILE A 175 -10.08 -2.11 4.62
CA ILE A 175 -8.99 -3.05 4.35
C ILE A 175 -9.34 -4.49 4.78
N LEU A 176 -10.11 -4.69 5.85
CA LEU A 176 -10.47 -6.03 6.31
C LEU A 176 -11.43 -6.71 5.33
N GLU A 177 -12.44 -5.99 4.86
CA GLU A 177 -13.34 -6.50 3.82
C GLU A 177 -12.58 -6.81 2.53
N ALA A 178 -11.62 -5.94 2.13
CA ALA A 178 -10.77 -6.18 0.98
C ALA A 178 -9.99 -7.50 1.13
N VAL A 179 -9.34 -7.72 2.27
CA VAL A 179 -8.56 -8.95 2.54
C VAL A 179 -9.46 -10.17 2.59
N GLN A 180 -10.64 -10.10 3.20
CA GLN A 180 -11.60 -11.20 3.22
C GLN A 180 -12.06 -11.59 1.81
N TRP A 181 -12.26 -10.61 0.93
CA TRP A 181 -12.56 -10.88 -0.48
C TRP A 181 -11.36 -11.51 -1.19
N ILE A 182 -10.14 -11.01 -1.00
CA ILE A 182 -8.90 -11.57 -1.56
C ILE A 182 -8.77 -13.06 -1.22
N LEU A 183 -8.96 -13.41 0.05
CA LEU A 183 -8.84 -14.80 0.51
C LEU A 183 -9.90 -15.74 -0.09
N LYS A 184 -11.05 -15.21 -0.48
CA LYS A 184 -12.09 -15.98 -1.20
C LYS A 184 -11.75 -16.09 -2.70
N ASP A 185 -11.27 -15.01 -3.32
CA ASP A 185 -10.91 -14.96 -4.74
C ASP A 185 -9.75 -15.91 -5.06
N ARG A 186 -8.72 -15.93 -4.20
CA ARG A 186 -7.56 -16.81 -4.32
C ARG A 186 -7.90 -18.32 -4.30
N LYS A 187 -9.00 -18.72 -3.63
CA LYS A 187 -9.42 -20.14 -3.57
C LYS A 187 -10.08 -20.62 -4.86
N LYS A 188 -10.35 -19.71 -5.80
CA LYS A 188 -10.98 -20.04 -7.09
C LYS A 188 -9.95 -20.31 -8.19
N GLU A 189 -8.68 -20.02 -7.92
CA GLU A 189 -7.52 -20.28 -8.80
C GLU A 189 -6.87 -21.63 -8.46
#